data_a7b5840f83bb1c3dc30cd0048ededb34
#
_entry.id   a7b5840f83bb1c3dc30cd0048ededb34
#
_cell.length_a   1.000
_cell.length_b   1.000
_cell.length_c   1.000
_cell.angle_alpha   90.00
_cell.angle_beta   90.00
_cell.angle_gamma   90.00
#
_symmetry.space_group_name_H-M   'P 1'
#
loop_
_entity.id
_entity.type
_entity.pdbx_description
1 polymer ?
#
loop_
_entity_poly.entity_id
_entity_poly.type
_entity_poly.pdbx_seq_one_letter_code
_entity_poly.pdbx_strand_id
1 'polypeptide(L)'
;MSKFKILSMFSSAGISETYFEDIGLEVVVANELVSERADYYRRLHPNTNMIQGDIVDKEIYDKVISESKKCGVNMIISTPPCQGMSTLGKKQYYNDARNELFWHTLNAVEDLDPDFVFIENVPKFLKMKFQYSKMDLTFEEILNEKFSDKYVVESQILNAKDYGVPQSRPRAIIKLYKKKYLWPWPKKEDKVVTLRDAIWDLPSLESGEVSSIQWHRALKVSDMHREVMSHTPEGKSAMTNEVYYPKKKDGSKVKGFHNTYKRMKWDEPSPTRATNNYMISGHNNVHPGREREDGTWSDARAMTLREVIIVSSLPLDWGIPATLTDKEDKFVRLLIGESIPPLLSKKIIEQILIANEVNYEKL
;
A
#
# COMPACT_ATOMS: atom_id res chain seq x y z
N MET A 1 1.45 22.63 18.91
CA MET A 1 0.96 22.77 17.52
C MET A 1 1.87 21.96 16.62
N SER A 2 1.32 21.15 15.72
CA SER A 2 2.08 20.37 14.74
C SER A 2 2.97 21.29 13.90
N LYS A 3 4.23 20.92 13.70
CA LYS A 3 5.18 21.69 12.87
C LYS A 3 4.91 21.47 11.38
N PHE A 4 4.38 20.31 11.00
CA PHE A 4 4.08 19.98 9.63
C PHE A 4 2.58 19.78 9.45
N LYS A 5 2.02 20.58 8.57
CA LYS A 5 0.64 20.51 8.12
C LYS A 5 0.61 19.96 6.69
N ILE A 6 -0.09 18.87 6.51
CA ILE A 6 0.00 18.04 5.32
C ILE A 6 -1.26 18.15 4.48
N LEU A 7 -1.09 18.31 3.16
CA LEU A 7 -2.08 17.97 2.15
C LEU A 7 -1.83 16.53 1.69
N SER A 8 -2.83 15.65 1.79
CA SER A 8 -2.80 14.31 1.22
C SER A 8 -3.65 14.26 -0.05
N MET A 9 -3.02 14.00 -1.20
CA MET A 9 -3.66 13.87 -2.50
C MET A 9 -3.74 12.39 -2.92
N PHE A 10 -4.87 12.00 -3.52
CA PHE A 10 -5.16 10.60 -3.88
C PHE A 10 -5.10 9.68 -2.65
N SER A 11 -5.66 10.16 -1.55
CA SER A 11 -5.39 9.66 -0.20
C SER A 11 -5.97 8.26 0.08
N SER A 12 -6.87 7.74 -0.77
CA SER A 12 -7.60 6.49 -0.51
C SER A 12 -8.20 6.54 0.91
N ALA A 13 -7.95 5.56 1.76
CA ALA A 13 -8.38 5.53 3.17
C ALA A 13 -7.33 6.08 4.17
N GLY A 14 -6.27 6.75 3.71
CA GLY A 14 -5.24 7.34 4.57
C GLY A 14 -4.32 6.33 5.26
N ILE A 15 -4.18 5.12 4.71
CA ILE A 15 -3.38 4.06 5.34
C ILE A 15 -1.91 4.45 5.48
N SER A 16 -1.34 5.14 4.48
CA SER A 16 0.04 5.63 4.53
C SER A 16 0.32 6.57 5.71
N GLU A 17 -0.72 7.19 6.24
CA GLU A 17 -0.70 8.26 7.24
C GLU A 17 -0.95 7.77 8.66
N THR A 18 -1.24 6.49 8.83
CA THR A 18 -1.69 5.87 10.10
C THR A 18 -0.82 6.26 11.32
N TYR A 19 0.48 6.45 11.14
CA TYR A 19 1.42 6.75 12.23
C TYR A 19 1.93 8.21 12.22
N PHE A 20 1.31 9.11 11.47
CA PHE A 20 1.81 10.49 11.36
C PHE A 20 1.59 11.30 12.63
N GLU A 21 0.42 11.15 13.26
CA GLU A 21 0.15 11.82 14.54
C GLU A 21 1.14 11.39 15.64
N ASP A 22 1.57 10.12 15.64
CA ASP A 22 2.56 9.59 16.59
C ASP A 22 3.91 10.31 16.52
N ILE A 23 4.23 10.92 15.39
CA ILE A 23 5.47 11.65 15.14
C ILE A 23 5.24 13.16 15.00
N GLY A 24 4.10 13.66 15.46
CA GLY A 24 3.78 15.10 15.49
C GLY A 24 3.47 15.72 14.14
N LEU A 25 3.02 14.94 13.16
CA LEU A 25 2.56 15.39 11.86
C LEU A 25 1.04 15.43 11.82
N GLU A 26 0.46 16.41 11.12
CA GLU A 26 -0.98 16.59 11.01
C GLU A 26 -1.41 16.67 9.55
N VAL A 27 -2.24 15.73 9.10
CA VAL A 27 -2.90 15.83 7.80
C VAL A 27 -4.12 16.72 7.98
N VAL A 28 -4.06 17.93 7.48
CA VAL A 28 -5.12 18.95 7.65
C VAL A 28 -6.12 18.96 6.51
N VAL A 29 -5.69 18.59 5.29
CA VAL A 29 -6.53 18.47 4.09
C VAL A 29 -6.21 17.16 3.38
N ALA A 30 -7.24 16.47 2.91
CA ALA A 30 -7.10 15.29 2.06
C ALA A 30 -8.07 15.34 0.88
N ASN A 31 -7.68 14.72 -0.24
CA ASN A 31 -8.57 14.58 -1.39
C ASN A 31 -8.62 13.13 -1.87
N GLU A 32 -9.83 12.65 -2.13
CA GLU A 32 -10.11 11.32 -2.69
C GLU A 32 -11.33 11.40 -3.62
N LEU A 33 -11.24 10.73 -4.78
CA LEU A 33 -12.30 10.66 -5.77
C LEU A 33 -13.47 9.77 -5.31
N VAL A 34 -13.14 8.58 -4.79
CA VAL A 34 -14.13 7.52 -4.52
C VAL A 34 -14.78 7.73 -3.16
N SER A 35 -16.10 7.97 -3.15
CA SER A 35 -16.87 8.26 -1.94
C SER A 35 -16.66 7.21 -0.83
N GLU A 36 -16.72 5.92 -1.17
CA GLU A 36 -16.57 4.83 -0.19
C GLU A 36 -15.16 4.83 0.47
N ARG A 37 -14.10 5.21 -0.27
CA ARG A 37 -12.74 5.39 0.28
C ARG A 37 -12.67 6.63 1.16
N ALA A 38 -13.25 7.74 0.72
CA ALA A 38 -13.33 8.99 1.48
C ALA A 38 -14.08 8.82 2.81
N ASP A 39 -15.11 7.96 2.85
CA ASP A 39 -15.85 7.64 4.07
C ASP A 39 -15.00 6.83 5.06
N TYR A 40 -14.18 5.87 4.56
CA TYR A 40 -13.19 5.19 5.40
C TYR A 40 -12.11 6.16 5.89
N TYR A 41 -11.66 7.08 5.04
CA TYR A 41 -10.71 8.13 5.43
C TYR A 41 -11.24 8.96 6.60
N ARG A 42 -12.47 9.49 6.50
CA ARG A 42 -13.12 10.29 7.57
C ARG A 42 -13.23 9.53 8.89
N ARG A 43 -13.44 8.22 8.81
CA ARG A 43 -13.49 7.35 10.01
C ARG A 43 -12.13 7.21 10.67
N LEU A 44 -11.08 6.99 9.87
CA LEU A 44 -9.73 6.73 10.36
C LEU A 44 -8.99 8.02 10.76
N HIS A 45 -9.33 9.14 10.12
CA HIS A 45 -8.71 10.45 10.30
C HIS A 45 -9.78 11.53 10.52
N PRO A 46 -10.50 11.52 11.66
CA PRO A 46 -11.68 12.38 11.88
C PRO A 46 -11.34 13.88 11.96
N ASN A 47 -10.09 14.24 12.20
CA ASN A 47 -9.62 15.61 12.32
C ASN A 47 -9.21 16.24 10.97
N THR A 48 -9.13 15.45 9.90
CA THR A 48 -8.73 15.90 8.57
C THR A 48 -9.94 16.42 7.76
N ASN A 49 -9.80 17.57 7.11
CA ASN A 49 -10.77 18.04 6.13
C ASN A 49 -10.69 17.22 4.84
N MET A 50 -11.48 16.15 4.77
CA MET A 50 -11.58 15.30 3.57
C MET A 50 -12.48 15.92 2.52
N ILE A 51 -11.91 16.36 1.41
CA ILE A 51 -12.59 16.88 0.23
C ILE A 51 -12.75 15.73 -0.77
N GLN A 52 -13.97 15.19 -0.85
CA GLN A 52 -14.30 14.15 -1.81
C GLN A 52 -14.63 14.77 -3.16
N GLY A 53 -14.01 14.28 -4.23
CA GLY A 53 -14.25 14.73 -5.60
C GLY A 53 -13.06 14.50 -6.52
N ASP A 54 -13.29 14.66 -7.82
CA ASP A 54 -12.25 14.49 -8.84
C ASP A 54 -11.31 15.70 -8.83
N ILE A 55 -10.02 15.46 -8.58
CA ILE A 55 -9.00 16.51 -8.57
C ILE A 55 -8.80 17.16 -9.97
N VAL A 56 -9.26 16.53 -11.04
CA VAL A 56 -9.27 17.07 -12.41
C VAL A 56 -10.32 18.19 -12.55
N ASP A 57 -11.38 18.11 -11.75
CA ASP A 57 -12.37 19.17 -11.68
C ASP A 57 -11.77 20.43 -11.04
N LYS A 58 -11.84 21.54 -11.79
CA LYS A 58 -11.27 22.80 -11.35
C LYS A 58 -11.86 23.30 -10.02
N GLU A 59 -13.15 23.11 -9.79
CA GLU A 59 -13.79 23.55 -8.53
C GLU A 59 -13.26 22.76 -7.34
N ILE A 60 -13.08 21.44 -7.51
CA ILE A 60 -12.49 20.56 -6.48
C ILE A 60 -11.03 20.92 -6.24
N TYR A 61 -10.24 21.09 -7.32
CA TYR A 61 -8.83 21.48 -7.20
C TYR A 61 -8.70 22.83 -6.46
N ASP A 62 -9.42 23.88 -6.90
CA ASP A 62 -9.39 25.21 -6.29
C ASP A 62 -9.78 25.15 -4.80
N LYS A 63 -10.76 24.31 -4.45
CA LYS A 63 -11.17 24.09 -3.06
C LYS A 63 -10.05 23.44 -2.25
N VAL A 64 -9.40 22.38 -2.77
CA VAL A 64 -8.27 21.70 -2.10
C VAL A 64 -7.14 22.70 -1.85
N ILE A 65 -6.75 23.47 -2.84
CA ILE A 65 -5.68 24.48 -2.71
C ILE A 65 -6.06 25.60 -1.74
N SER A 66 -7.28 26.10 -1.83
CA SER A 66 -7.77 27.18 -0.94
C SER A 66 -7.76 26.73 0.53
N GLU A 67 -8.30 25.54 0.83
CA GLU A 67 -8.31 25.00 2.19
C GLU A 67 -6.88 24.71 2.68
N SER A 68 -6.02 24.20 1.81
CA SER A 68 -4.60 23.95 2.14
C SER A 68 -3.87 25.26 2.51
N LYS A 69 -4.11 26.35 1.76
CA LYS A 69 -3.55 27.68 2.07
C LYS A 69 -4.07 28.20 3.41
N LYS A 70 -5.36 28.09 3.68
CA LYS A 70 -5.98 28.51 4.96
C LYS A 70 -5.40 27.76 6.16
N CYS A 71 -5.15 26.45 6.00
CA CYS A 71 -4.57 25.63 7.05
C CYS A 71 -3.06 25.83 7.22
N GLY A 72 -2.39 26.50 6.27
CA GLY A 72 -0.94 26.69 6.29
C GLY A 72 -0.17 25.41 5.97
N VAL A 73 -0.64 24.63 4.97
CA VAL A 73 0.03 23.43 4.48
C VAL A 73 1.45 23.76 4.06
N ASN A 74 2.42 22.98 4.58
CA ASN A 74 3.83 23.08 4.25
C ASN A 74 4.45 21.75 3.79
N MET A 75 3.64 20.68 3.71
CA MET A 75 4.04 19.40 3.16
C MET A 75 2.93 18.81 2.29
N ILE A 76 3.29 18.19 1.16
CA ILE A 76 2.38 17.44 0.31
C ILE A 76 2.76 15.96 0.33
N ILE A 77 1.75 15.09 0.49
CA ILE A 77 1.85 13.66 0.22
C ILE A 77 0.95 13.35 -0.97
N SER A 78 1.46 12.61 -1.94
CA SER A 78 0.73 12.26 -3.14
C SER A 78 0.99 10.82 -3.56
N THR A 79 -0.09 10.06 -3.74
CA THR A 79 -0.02 8.66 -4.18
C THR A 79 -0.89 8.46 -5.43
N PRO A 80 -0.55 9.14 -6.56
CA PRO A 80 -1.39 9.12 -7.75
C PRO A 80 -1.52 7.71 -8.31
N PRO A 81 -2.74 7.30 -8.75
CA PRO A 81 -2.98 5.96 -9.24
C PRO A 81 -2.17 5.65 -10.50
N CYS A 82 -1.65 4.42 -10.56
CA CYS A 82 -0.81 3.92 -11.64
C CYS A 82 -1.40 2.62 -12.21
N GLN A 83 -2.70 2.59 -12.50
CA GLN A 83 -3.41 1.35 -12.85
C GLN A 83 -3.04 0.79 -14.23
N GLY A 84 -2.67 1.63 -15.19
CA GLY A 84 -2.15 1.19 -16.50
C GLY A 84 -0.74 0.57 -16.45
N MET A 85 -0.05 0.67 -15.31
CA MET A 85 1.38 0.37 -15.16
C MET A 85 1.67 -0.84 -14.28
N SER A 86 0.64 -1.42 -13.64
CA SER A 86 0.79 -2.64 -12.85
C SER A 86 1.26 -3.78 -13.74
N THR A 87 2.25 -4.55 -13.30
CA THR A 87 2.75 -5.76 -13.99
C THR A 87 1.67 -6.82 -14.22
N LEU A 88 0.51 -6.67 -13.57
CA LEU A 88 -0.65 -7.55 -13.63
C LEU A 88 -1.76 -7.02 -14.57
N GLY A 89 -1.62 -5.81 -15.13
CA GLY A 89 -2.60 -5.18 -16.01
C GLY A 89 -2.35 -5.45 -17.51
N LYS A 90 -3.42 -5.31 -18.33
CA LYS A 90 -3.32 -5.40 -19.80
C LYS A 90 -2.48 -4.22 -20.33
N LYS A 91 -1.63 -4.47 -21.35
CA LYS A 91 -0.75 -3.50 -22.01
C LYS A 91 -1.54 -2.37 -22.73
N GLN A 92 -1.97 -1.34 -22.01
CA GLN A 92 -2.52 -0.10 -22.59
C GLN A 92 -1.90 1.10 -21.88
N TYR A 93 -0.60 1.35 -22.15
CA TYR A 93 0.23 2.24 -21.33
C TYR A 93 0.20 3.72 -21.73
N TYR A 94 -0.11 4.06 -22.98
CA TYR A 94 0.14 5.41 -23.49
C TYR A 94 -1.05 6.36 -23.51
N ASN A 95 -2.28 5.86 -23.36
CA ASN A 95 -3.51 6.68 -23.49
C ASN A 95 -4.44 6.60 -22.26
N ASP A 96 -3.96 6.22 -21.09
CA ASP A 96 -4.78 6.20 -19.88
C ASP A 96 -4.66 7.56 -19.18
N ALA A 97 -5.74 8.34 -19.14
CA ALA A 97 -5.78 9.67 -18.50
C ALA A 97 -5.31 9.65 -17.03
N ARG A 98 -5.40 8.48 -16.35
CA ARG A 98 -4.91 8.32 -14.99
C ARG A 98 -3.38 8.41 -14.88
N ASN A 99 -2.66 8.20 -15.96
CA ASN A 99 -1.21 8.37 -15.98
C ASN A 99 -0.79 9.85 -15.95
N GLU A 100 -1.72 10.76 -16.16
CA GLU A 100 -1.50 12.21 -16.14
C GLU A 100 -1.91 12.86 -14.81
N LEU A 101 -2.51 12.11 -13.89
CA LEU A 101 -2.98 12.66 -12.61
C LEU A 101 -1.86 13.24 -11.75
N PHE A 102 -0.62 12.80 -11.92
CA PHE A 102 0.52 13.37 -11.23
C PHE A 102 0.75 14.86 -11.57
N TRP A 103 0.27 15.36 -12.72
CA TRP A 103 0.36 16.79 -13.06
C TRP A 103 -0.36 17.66 -12.03
N HIS A 104 -1.46 17.18 -11.46
CA HIS A 104 -2.17 17.92 -10.40
C HIS A 104 -1.34 18.00 -9.11
N THR A 105 -0.47 17.01 -8.86
CA THR A 105 0.51 17.12 -7.77
C THR A 105 1.53 18.22 -8.05
N LEU A 106 2.05 18.30 -9.28
CA LEU A 106 3.01 19.35 -9.65
C LEU A 106 2.40 20.75 -9.58
N ASN A 107 1.15 20.89 -10.03
CA ASN A 107 0.41 22.16 -9.91
C ASN A 107 0.23 22.54 -8.43
N ALA A 108 -0.09 21.58 -7.55
CA ALA A 108 -0.21 21.83 -6.12
C ALA A 108 1.13 22.24 -5.49
N VAL A 109 2.25 21.71 -5.96
CA VAL A 109 3.60 22.15 -5.53
C VAL A 109 3.86 23.61 -5.94
N GLU A 110 3.45 24.01 -7.16
CA GLU A 110 3.59 25.39 -7.63
C GLU A 110 2.67 26.34 -6.84
N ASP A 111 1.42 25.96 -6.58
CA ASP A 111 0.41 26.79 -5.92
C ASP A 111 0.62 26.97 -4.41
N LEU A 112 1.19 25.95 -3.73
CA LEU A 112 1.37 25.93 -2.27
C LEU A 112 2.81 26.21 -1.83
N ASP A 113 3.79 26.07 -2.71
CA ASP A 113 5.23 26.20 -2.42
C ASP A 113 5.64 25.49 -1.11
N PRO A 114 5.32 24.19 -0.93
CA PRO A 114 5.54 23.49 0.34
C PRO A 114 7.04 23.33 0.65
N ASP A 115 7.38 23.08 1.92
CA ASP A 115 8.75 22.79 2.29
C ASP A 115 9.19 21.38 1.87
N PHE A 116 8.24 20.42 1.86
CA PHE A 116 8.48 19.01 1.55
C PHE A 116 7.37 18.42 0.67
N VAL A 117 7.74 17.53 -0.24
CA VAL A 117 6.81 16.75 -1.06
C VAL A 117 7.24 15.29 -1.06
N PHE A 118 6.32 14.40 -0.70
CA PHE A 118 6.48 12.95 -0.76
C PHE A 118 5.55 12.40 -1.84
N ILE A 119 6.11 11.71 -2.83
CA ILE A 119 5.34 11.04 -3.88
C ILE A 119 5.67 9.55 -3.86
N GLU A 120 4.64 8.72 -3.85
CA GLU A 120 4.79 7.26 -3.91
C GLU A 120 4.15 6.71 -5.17
N ASN A 121 4.81 5.69 -5.74
CA ASN A 121 4.28 4.95 -6.88
C ASN A 121 4.91 3.54 -6.97
N VAL A 122 4.49 2.76 -7.97
CA VAL A 122 5.12 1.47 -8.27
C VAL A 122 6.51 1.66 -8.90
N PRO A 123 7.45 0.71 -8.72
CA PRO A 123 8.84 0.85 -9.20
C PRO A 123 8.98 1.18 -10.69
N LYS A 124 8.05 0.68 -11.51
CA LYS A 124 8.05 0.91 -12.96
C LYS A 124 7.86 2.38 -13.32
N PHE A 125 7.20 3.16 -12.46
CA PHE A 125 6.94 4.58 -12.67
C PHE A 125 8.21 5.39 -12.93
N LEU A 126 9.31 5.11 -12.22
CA LEU A 126 10.59 5.81 -12.41
C LEU A 126 11.22 5.62 -13.79
N LYS A 127 10.82 4.57 -14.51
CA LYS A 127 11.34 4.26 -15.84
C LYS A 127 10.43 4.73 -16.98
N MET A 128 9.27 5.27 -16.62
CA MET A 128 8.34 5.77 -17.64
C MET A 128 8.75 7.13 -18.15
N LYS A 129 8.43 7.36 -19.40
CA LYS A 129 8.61 8.65 -20.05
C LYS A 129 7.27 9.29 -20.32
N PHE A 130 7.23 10.58 -20.15
CA PHE A 130 6.06 11.43 -20.32
C PHE A 130 6.40 12.56 -21.29
N GLN A 131 5.42 12.98 -22.08
CA GLN A 131 5.58 14.14 -22.97
C GLN A 131 5.64 15.42 -22.14
N TYR A 132 6.78 16.09 -22.16
CA TYR A 132 6.99 17.38 -21.52
C TYR A 132 7.87 18.28 -22.40
N SER A 133 7.42 19.50 -22.68
CA SER A 133 8.18 20.45 -23.52
C SER A 133 8.65 19.88 -24.87
N LYS A 134 7.83 19.01 -25.50
CA LYS A 134 8.12 18.27 -26.75
C LYS A 134 9.22 17.19 -26.63
N MET A 135 9.61 16.82 -25.44
CA MET A 135 10.58 15.76 -25.14
C MET A 135 9.91 14.62 -24.36
N ASP A 136 10.48 13.42 -24.50
CA ASP A 136 10.10 12.24 -23.71
C ASP A 136 11.01 12.15 -22.49
N LEU A 137 10.57 12.69 -21.36
CA LEU A 137 11.30 12.75 -20.10
C LEU A 137 10.76 11.78 -19.07
N THR A 138 11.62 11.25 -18.21
CA THR A 138 11.21 10.58 -17.00
C THR A 138 10.59 11.58 -16.02
N PHE A 139 9.82 11.06 -15.05
CA PHE A 139 9.21 11.93 -14.04
C PHE A 139 10.25 12.72 -13.23
N GLU A 140 11.38 12.10 -12.91
CA GLU A 140 12.48 12.77 -12.19
C GLU A 140 13.13 13.88 -13.02
N GLU A 141 13.31 13.65 -14.33
CA GLU A 141 13.82 14.69 -15.25
C GLU A 141 12.87 15.88 -15.30
N ILE A 142 11.55 15.65 -15.38
CA ILE A 142 10.52 16.71 -15.34
C ILE A 142 10.58 17.49 -14.02
N LEU A 143 10.69 16.79 -12.89
CA LEU A 143 10.79 17.43 -11.57
C LEU A 143 12.04 18.29 -11.45
N ASN A 144 13.19 17.82 -11.95
CA ASN A 144 14.42 18.59 -11.95
C ASN A 144 14.30 19.82 -12.83
N GLU A 145 13.72 19.71 -14.04
CA GLU A 145 13.50 20.86 -14.92
C GLU A 145 12.61 21.93 -14.30
N LYS A 146 11.51 21.51 -13.62
CA LYS A 146 10.55 22.44 -13.02
C LYS A 146 10.98 23.04 -11.68
N PHE A 147 11.68 22.28 -10.85
CA PHE A 147 11.79 22.60 -9.42
C PHE A 147 13.22 22.65 -8.87
N SER A 148 14.25 22.28 -9.66
CA SER A 148 15.64 22.24 -9.18
C SER A 148 16.20 23.58 -8.72
N ASP A 149 15.60 24.70 -9.09
CA ASP A 149 16.02 26.03 -8.59
C ASP A 149 15.77 26.16 -7.09
N LYS A 150 14.64 25.65 -6.60
CA LYS A 150 14.19 25.77 -5.20
C LYS A 150 14.39 24.49 -4.39
N TYR A 151 14.22 23.32 -5.03
CA TYR A 151 14.16 22.03 -4.38
C TYR A 151 15.35 21.13 -4.71
N VAL A 152 15.71 20.29 -3.77
CA VAL A 152 16.45 19.06 -4.04
C VAL A 152 15.42 18.01 -4.46
N VAL A 153 15.69 17.30 -5.56
CA VAL A 153 14.85 16.21 -6.08
C VAL A 153 15.61 14.91 -5.96
N GLU A 154 15.03 13.92 -5.31
CA GLU A 154 15.62 12.59 -5.14
C GLU A 154 14.57 11.51 -5.37
N SER A 155 14.96 10.40 -6.00
CA SER A 155 14.11 9.22 -6.12
C SER A 155 14.85 7.94 -5.79
N GLN A 156 14.14 6.98 -5.19
CA GLN A 156 14.69 5.66 -4.89
C GLN A 156 13.59 4.60 -4.85
N ILE A 157 13.94 3.36 -5.20
CA ILE A 157 13.07 2.21 -4.95
C ILE A 157 13.40 1.65 -3.57
N LEU A 158 12.45 1.73 -2.65
CA LEU A 158 12.55 1.14 -1.32
C LEU A 158 11.68 -0.12 -1.24
N ASN A 159 12.16 -1.17 -0.56
CA ASN A 159 11.35 -2.35 -0.28
C ASN A 159 10.95 -2.37 1.19
N ALA A 160 9.66 -2.38 1.48
CA ALA A 160 9.12 -2.31 2.85
C ALA A 160 9.74 -3.35 3.80
N LYS A 161 10.07 -4.55 3.31
CA LYS A 161 10.74 -5.60 4.11
C LYS A 161 12.08 -5.17 4.72
N ASP A 162 12.76 -4.23 4.09
CA ASP A 162 14.07 -3.73 4.53
C ASP A 162 13.93 -2.69 5.68
N TYR A 163 12.69 -2.36 6.06
CA TYR A 163 12.34 -1.32 7.04
C TYR A 163 11.41 -1.84 8.15
N GLY A 164 11.47 -3.13 8.47
CA GLY A 164 10.73 -3.74 9.57
C GLY A 164 9.29 -4.16 9.23
N VAL A 165 8.86 -4.01 7.98
CA VAL A 165 7.54 -4.47 7.53
C VAL A 165 7.63 -5.95 7.14
N PRO A 166 6.74 -6.85 7.66
CA PRO A 166 6.74 -8.27 7.30
C PRO A 166 6.22 -8.54 5.88
N GLN A 167 6.51 -7.65 4.94
CA GLN A 167 6.04 -7.73 3.54
C GLN A 167 7.10 -7.23 2.56
N SER A 168 7.42 -8.04 1.56
CA SER A 168 8.19 -7.61 0.41
C SER A 168 7.30 -6.79 -0.51
N ARG A 169 7.41 -5.45 -0.41
CA ARG A 169 6.61 -4.49 -1.19
C ARG A 169 7.51 -3.36 -1.68
N PRO A 170 8.14 -3.51 -2.86
CA PRO A 170 8.96 -2.45 -3.44
C PRO A 170 8.09 -1.29 -3.94
N ARG A 171 8.52 -0.06 -3.64
CA ARG A 171 7.86 1.18 -4.06
C ARG A 171 8.88 2.21 -4.53
N ALA A 172 8.50 2.94 -5.55
CA ALA A 172 9.20 4.15 -5.98
C ALA A 172 8.81 5.28 -5.02
N ILE A 173 9.80 5.86 -4.38
CA ILE A 173 9.65 7.03 -3.53
C ILE A 173 10.36 8.18 -4.18
N ILE A 174 9.68 9.30 -4.32
CA ILE A 174 10.23 10.53 -4.88
C ILE A 174 10.04 11.62 -3.82
N LYS A 175 11.12 12.35 -3.52
CA LYS A 175 11.16 13.41 -2.53
C LYS A 175 11.54 14.71 -3.19
N LEU A 176 10.81 15.78 -2.87
CA LEU A 176 11.24 17.15 -3.12
C LEU A 176 11.29 17.86 -1.77
N TYR A 177 12.36 18.58 -1.51
CA TYR A 177 12.48 19.40 -0.30
C TYR A 177 13.29 20.67 -0.59
N LYS A 178 12.88 21.79 0.02
CA LYS A 178 13.58 23.07 -0.17
C LYS A 178 15.04 22.94 0.26
N LYS A 179 15.96 23.53 -0.52
CA LYS A 179 17.43 23.40 -0.36
C LYS A 179 17.96 23.77 1.03
N LYS A 180 17.19 24.52 1.82
CA LYS A 180 17.54 24.86 3.22
C LYS A 180 17.34 23.73 4.23
N TYR A 181 16.68 22.63 3.82
CA TYR A 181 16.40 21.47 4.65
C TYR A 181 17.21 20.25 4.25
N LEU A 182 17.23 19.25 5.14
CA LEU A 182 17.78 17.92 4.89
C LEU A 182 16.67 16.88 4.96
N TRP A 183 16.72 15.90 4.07
CA TRP A 183 15.83 14.75 4.11
C TRP A 183 16.59 13.47 3.70
N PRO A 184 17.40 12.89 4.59
CA PRO A 184 18.14 11.66 4.27
C PRO A 184 17.20 10.47 4.06
N TRP A 185 17.70 9.43 3.41
CA TRP A 185 16.99 8.16 3.31
C TRP A 185 17.10 7.39 4.62
N PRO A 186 16.02 6.65 5.04
CA PRO A 186 16.08 5.84 6.26
C PRO A 186 17.10 4.71 6.13
N LYS A 187 17.73 4.35 7.24
CA LYS A 187 18.60 3.17 7.32
C LYS A 187 17.76 1.90 7.27
N LYS A 188 18.28 0.89 6.56
CA LYS A 188 17.67 -0.45 6.56
C LYS A 188 17.82 -1.09 7.93
N GLU A 189 16.85 -1.93 8.28
CA GLU A 189 16.94 -2.81 9.44
C GLU A 189 17.91 -3.97 9.17
N ASP A 190 18.60 -4.42 10.22
CA ASP A 190 19.56 -5.52 10.11
C ASP A 190 18.88 -6.87 9.85
N LYS A 191 17.64 -7.03 10.30
CA LYS A 191 16.85 -8.26 10.17
C LYS A 191 15.55 -8.03 9.40
N VAL A 192 15.28 -8.88 8.43
CA VAL A 192 13.97 -8.94 7.75
C VAL A 192 12.99 -9.72 8.64
N VAL A 193 11.82 -9.15 8.89
CA VAL A 193 10.73 -9.81 9.62
C VAL A 193 10.03 -10.80 8.70
N THR A 194 10.01 -12.07 9.09
CA THR A 194 9.39 -13.17 8.32
C THR A 194 7.91 -13.35 8.68
N LEU A 195 7.18 -14.16 7.90
CA LEU A 195 5.83 -14.58 8.28
C LEU A 195 5.82 -15.34 9.61
N ARG A 196 6.86 -16.14 9.87
CA ARG A 196 7.00 -16.83 11.16
C ARG A 196 7.12 -15.83 12.31
N ASP A 197 7.98 -14.85 12.19
CA ASP A 197 8.11 -13.81 13.22
C ASP A 197 6.79 -13.04 13.45
N ALA A 198 5.97 -12.86 12.40
CA ALA A 198 4.82 -11.97 12.44
C ALA A 198 3.50 -12.65 12.84
N ILE A 199 3.24 -13.88 12.39
CA ILE A 199 1.90 -14.50 12.50
C ILE A 199 1.91 -15.96 12.98
N TRP A 200 3.07 -16.54 13.34
CA TRP A 200 3.15 -17.96 13.76
C TRP A 200 2.27 -18.26 14.97
N ASP A 201 2.17 -17.34 15.92
CA ASP A 201 1.44 -17.52 17.17
C ASP A 201 -0.09 -17.39 17.02
N LEU A 202 -0.57 -16.97 15.84
CA LEU A 202 -2.01 -16.97 15.57
C LEU A 202 -2.53 -18.42 15.43
N PRO A 203 -3.75 -18.70 15.93
CA PRO A 203 -4.38 -19.99 15.75
C PRO A 203 -4.49 -20.39 14.28
N SER A 204 -4.19 -21.65 13.98
CA SER A 204 -4.49 -22.24 12.67
C SER A 204 -6.01 -22.25 12.45
N LEU A 205 -6.45 -21.87 11.24
CA LEU A 205 -7.86 -21.87 10.86
C LEU A 205 -8.05 -22.55 9.51
N GLU A 206 -9.01 -23.46 9.46
CA GLU A 206 -9.46 -24.01 8.18
C GLU A 206 -10.47 -23.08 7.49
N SER A 207 -10.75 -23.36 6.24
CA SER A 207 -11.68 -22.59 5.41
C SER A 207 -13.06 -22.45 6.07
N GLY A 208 -13.47 -21.22 6.35
CA GLY A 208 -14.76 -20.89 6.98
C GLY A 208 -14.72 -20.82 8.50
N GLU A 209 -13.60 -21.17 9.15
CA GLU A 209 -13.47 -21.08 10.61
C GLU A 209 -13.26 -19.64 11.10
N VAL A 210 -13.64 -19.42 12.35
CA VAL A 210 -13.58 -18.12 13.03
C VAL A 210 -12.89 -18.28 14.38
N SER A 211 -11.91 -17.44 14.65
CA SER A 211 -11.25 -17.34 15.96
C SER A 211 -11.94 -16.29 16.85
N SER A 212 -11.67 -16.34 18.15
CA SER A 212 -12.01 -15.26 19.09
C SER A 212 -11.17 -13.99 18.89
N ILE A 213 -10.06 -14.08 18.14
CA ILE A 213 -9.21 -12.93 17.83
C ILE A 213 -9.90 -12.09 16.76
N GLN A 214 -10.01 -10.79 17.02
CA GLN A 214 -10.64 -9.83 16.10
C GLN A 214 -10.04 -9.91 14.69
N TRP A 215 -10.89 -9.95 13.66
CA TRP A 215 -10.56 -10.06 12.23
C TRP A 215 -9.82 -11.35 11.83
N HIS A 216 -9.61 -12.26 12.76
CA HIS A 216 -9.00 -13.55 12.46
C HIS A 216 -10.08 -14.59 12.11
N ARG A 217 -10.61 -14.43 10.90
CA ARG A 217 -11.66 -15.25 10.29
C ARG A 217 -11.19 -15.71 8.90
N ALA A 218 -11.24 -17.01 8.65
CA ALA A 218 -10.96 -17.60 7.35
C ALA A 218 -12.16 -17.46 6.42
N LEU A 219 -12.01 -16.79 5.30
CA LEU A 219 -13.06 -16.76 4.27
C LEU A 219 -13.25 -18.16 3.68
N LYS A 220 -14.53 -18.53 3.45
CA LYS A 220 -14.87 -19.85 2.91
C LYS A 220 -14.38 -19.98 1.46
N VAL A 221 -13.72 -21.08 1.16
CA VAL A 221 -13.34 -21.47 -0.20
C VAL A 221 -14.10 -22.73 -0.63
N SER A 222 -14.13 -23.05 -1.91
CA SER A 222 -14.76 -24.27 -2.40
C SER A 222 -14.02 -25.53 -1.94
N ASP A 223 -14.73 -26.66 -1.87
CA ASP A 223 -14.13 -27.94 -1.49
C ASP A 223 -12.97 -28.33 -2.39
N MET A 224 -13.08 -28.10 -3.70
CA MET A 224 -12.00 -28.32 -4.65
C MET A 224 -10.75 -27.48 -4.29
N HIS A 225 -10.90 -26.20 -3.94
CA HIS A 225 -9.77 -25.37 -3.54
C HIS A 225 -9.14 -25.82 -2.23
N ARG A 226 -9.98 -26.24 -1.27
CA ARG A 226 -9.53 -26.77 0.02
C ARG A 226 -8.71 -28.05 -0.19
N GLU A 227 -9.26 -29.01 -0.93
CA GLU A 227 -8.60 -30.27 -1.24
C GLU A 227 -7.25 -30.06 -1.93
N VAL A 228 -7.24 -29.26 -3.00
CA VAL A 228 -6.04 -28.95 -3.77
C VAL A 228 -4.96 -28.33 -2.89
N MET A 229 -5.34 -27.38 -2.03
CA MET A 229 -4.37 -26.70 -1.17
C MET A 229 -3.95 -27.53 0.03
N SER A 230 -4.76 -28.47 0.53
CA SER A 230 -4.33 -29.40 1.58
C SER A 230 -3.25 -30.36 1.09
N HIS A 231 -3.15 -30.60 -0.20
CA HIS A 231 -2.10 -31.42 -0.83
C HIS A 231 -0.99 -30.58 -1.48
N THR A 232 -0.90 -29.29 -1.14
CA THR A 232 0.14 -28.39 -1.68
C THR A 232 1.07 -27.98 -0.55
N PRO A 233 2.36 -28.36 -0.57
CA PRO A 233 3.35 -28.00 0.43
C PRO A 233 3.63 -26.50 0.51
N GLU A 234 4.24 -26.09 1.64
CA GLU A 234 4.79 -24.75 1.82
C GLU A 234 5.67 -24.32 0.64
N GLY A 235 5.50 -23.08 0.19
CA GLY A 235 6.26 -22.49 -0.93
C GLY A 235 5.95 -23.08 -2.30
N LYS A 236 5.10 -24.10 -2.41
CA LYS A 236 4.74 -24.73 -3.69
C LYS A 236 3.43 -24.16 -4.24
N SER A 237 3.25 -24.33 -5.55
CA SER A 237 2.02 -23.99 -6.25
C SER A 237 1.27 -25.26 -6.63
N ALA A 238 -0.02 -25.30 -6.37
CA ALA A 238 -0.88 -26.40 -6.83
C ALA A 238 -0.94 -26.56 -8.36
N MET A 239 -0.51 -25.54 -9.09
CA MET A 239 -0.38 -25.61 -10.56
C MET A 239 0.65 -26.67 -11.01
N THR A 240 1.57 -27.05 -10.11
CA THR A 240 2.61 -28.06 -10.38
C THR A 240 2.26 -29.45 -9.84
N ASN A 241 1.16 -29.60 -9.10
CA ASN A 241 0.73 -30.88 -8.57
C ASN A 241 0.31 -31.83 -9.72
N GLU A 242 0.64 -33.09 -9.58
CA GLU A 242 0.29 -34.14 -10.56
C GLU A 242 -1.14 -34.64 -10.38
N VAL A 243 -1.60 -34.82 -9.14
CA VAL A 243 -2.91 -35.38 -8.81
C VAL A 243 -3.90 -34.29 -8.36
N TYR A 244 -3.55 -33.52 -7.32
CA TYR A 244 -4.40 -32.49 -6.73
C TYR A 244 -4.10 -31.11 -7.34
N TYR A 245 -4.64 -30.83 -8.51
CA TYR A 245 -4.47 -29.55 -9.20
C TYR A 245 -5.82 -28.85 -9.43
N PRO A 246 -5.85 -27.52 -9.58
CA PRO A 246 -7.08 -26.77 -9.83
C PRO A 246 -7.72 -27.16 -11.16
N LYS A 247 -9.02 -27.50 -11.11
CA LYS A 247 -9.82 -27.92 -12.26
C LYS A 247 -10.87 -26.87 -12.62
N LYS A 248 -11.18 -26.74 -13.89
CA LYS A 248 -12.35 -26.03 -14.39
C LYS A 248 -13.61 -26.86 -14.19
N LYS A 249 -14.77 -26.26 -14.45
CA LYS A 249 -16.07 -26.98 -14.37
C LYS A 249 -16.14 -28.18 -15.28
N ASP A 250 -15.43 -28.17 -16.43
CA ASP A 250 -15.35 -29.27 -17.41
C ASP A 250 -14.32 -30.35 -17.02
N GLY A 251 -13.71 -30.25 -15.85
CA GLY A 251 -12.67 -31.16 -15.32
C GLY A 251 -11.26 -30.91 -15.86
N SER A 252 -11.08 -30.03 -16.84
CA SER A 252 -9.75 -29.71 -17.38
C SER A 252 -8.92 -28.90 -16.40
N LYS A 253 -7.59 -29.04 -16.46
CA LYS A 253 -6.65 -28.29 -15.63
C LYS A 253 -6.76 -26.80 -15.90
N VAL A 254 -6.81 -26.00 -14.82
CA VAL A 254 -6.75 -24.53 -14.94
C VAL A 254 -5.40 -24.14 -15.52
N LYS A 255 -5.41 -23.22 -16.50
CA LYS A 255 -4.18 -22.58 -16.98
C LYS A 255 -3.87 -21.38 -16.09
N GLY A 256 -2.69 -21.30 -15.51
CA GLY A 256 -2.28 -20.21 -14.61
C GLY A 256 -0.76 -20.11 -14.51
N PHE A 257 -0.31 -19.12 -13.75
CA PHE A 257 1.11 -18.87 -13.50
C PHE A 257 1.60 -19.62 -12.25
N HIS A 258 2.90 -19.83 -12.13
CA HIS A 258 3.50 -20.52 -10.98
C HIS A 258 3.30 -19.81 -9.63
N ASN A 259 2.87 -18.56 -9.62
CA ASN A 259 2.57 -17.78 -8.43
C ASN A 259 1.06 -17.76 -8.07
N THR A 260 0.21 -18.45 -8.84
CA THR A 260 -1.20 -18.69 -8.50
C THR A 260 -1.36 -20.00 -7.73
N TYR A 261 -2.38 -20.10 -6.88
CA TYR A 261 -2.58 -21.25 -5.98
C TYR A 261 -1.29 -21.63 -5.25
N LYS A 262 -0.51 -20.62 -4.84
CA LYS A 262 0.81 -20.82 -4.25
C LYS A 262 0.80 -20.48 -2.77
N ARG A 263 1.27 -21.43 -1.95
CA ARG A 263 1.55 -21.18 -0.54
C ARG A 263 2.76 -20.28 -0.37
N MET A 264 2.67 -19.36 0.57
CA MET A 264 3.80 -18.58 1.03
C MET A 264 4.76 -19.45 1.83
N LYS A 265 5.87 -18.88 2.29
CA LYS A 265 6.86 -19.56 3.14
C LYS A 265 6.95 -18.87 4.49
N TRP A 266 7.07 -19.67 5.54
CA TRP A 266 7.17 -19.17 6.90
C TRP A 266 8.43 -18.33 7.13
N ASP A 267 9.54 -18.71 6.56
CA ASP A 267 10.85 -18.09 6.79
C ASP A 267 11.18 -17.01 5.75
N GLU A 268 10.16 -16.51 5.04
CA GLU A 268 10.22 -15.35 4.16
C GLU A 268 9.20 -14.29 4.59
N PRO A 269 9.42 -13.00 4.27
CA PRO A 269 8.38 -11.99 4.43
C PRO A 269 7.20 -12.28 3.50
N SER A 270 6.01 -11.82 3.85
CA SER A 270 4.85 -11.90 2.95
C SER A 270 5.20 -11.30 1.58
N PRO A 271 4.86 -11.95 0.47
CA PRO A 271 4.85 -11.26 -0.83
C PRO A 271 3.91 -10.06 -0.82
N THR A 272 4.07 -9.14 -1.77
CA THR A 272 3.19 -7.97 -1.91
C THR A 272 1.72 -8.35 -1.84
N ARG A 273 0.97 -7.78 -0.90
CA ARG A 273 -0.49 -7.92 -0.83
C ARG A 273 -1.14 -7.03 -1.88
N ALA A 274 -1.76 -7.66 -2.88
CA ALA A 274 -2.52 -6.97 -3.92
C ALA A 274 -3.98 -6.73 -3.45
N THR A 275 -4.77 -6.06 -4.26
CA THR A 275 -6.18 -5.74 -3.95
C THR A 275 -7.06 -6.98 -3.73
N ASN A 276 -6.82 -8.04 -4.50
CA ASN A 276 -7.55 -9.32 -4.41
C ASN A 276 -6.85 -10.36 -3.53
N ASN A 277 -6.24 -9.94 -2.41
CA ASN A 277 -5.44 -10.81 -1.53
C ASN A 277 -6.27 -11.87 -0.77
N TYR A 278 -7.59 -11.87 -0.91
CA TYR A 278 -8.50 -12.89 -0.38
C TYR A 278 -8.68 -14.10 -1.30
N MET A 279 -8.25 -14.03 -2.55
CA MET A 279 -8.45 -15.10 -3.53
C MET A 279 -7.32 -16.12 -3.50
N ILE A 280 -7.61 -17.39 -3.27
CA ILE A 280 -6.63 -18.50 -3.37
C ILE A 280 -5.97 -18.56 -4.75
N SER A 281 -6.73 -18.32 -5.80
CA SER A 281 -6.24 -18.27 -7.18
C SER A 281 -5.38 -17.03 -7.49
N GLY A 282 -5.29 -16.08 -6.57
CA GLY A 282 -4.47 -14.89 -6.74
C GLY A 282 -2.97 -15.18 -6.54
N HIS A 283 -2.16 -14.16 -6.84
CA HIS A 283 -0.70 -14.27 -6.77
C HIS A 283 -0.20 -14.37 -5.33
N ASN A 284 0.41 -15.53 -4.97
CA ASN A 284 1.02 -15.79 -3.66
C ASN A 284 0.09 -15.45 -2.48
N ASN A 285 -1.20 -15.78 -2.56
CA ASN A 285 -2.17 -15.40 -1.54
C ASN A 285 -2.40 -16.47 -0.47
N VAL A 286 -1.96 -17.72 -0.70
CA VAL A 286 -2.29 -18.84 0.19
C VAL A 286 -1.36 -18.82 1.41
N HIS A 287 -1.97 -18.98 2.59
CA HIS A 287 -1.26 -19.13 3.87
C HIS A 287 -0.19 -20.24 3.78
N PRO A 288 0.96 -20.12 4.44
CA PRO A 288 2.01 -21.15 4.39
C PRO A 288 1.50 -22.54 4.77
N GLY A 289 0.61 -22.62 5.76
CA GLY A 289 0.12 -23.87 6.33
C GLY A 289 1.14 -24.53 7.25
N ARG A 290 0.72 -25.61 7.90
CA ARG A 290 1.56 -26.49 8.72
C ARG A 290 1.34 -27.92 8.25
N GLU A 291 2.41 -28.66 8.11
CA GLU A 291 2.34 -30.08 7.74
C GLU A 291 1.69 -30.88 8.86
N ARG A 292 0.81 -31.81 8.49
CA ARG A 292 0.12 -32.73 9.39
C ARG A 292 0.73 -34.12 9.32
N GLU A 293 0.46 -34.94 10.30
CA GLU A 293 0.98 -36.32 10.38
C GLU A 293 0.58 -37.21 9.20
N ASP A 294 -0.57 -36.91 8.57
CA ASP A 294 -1.07 -37.60 7.37
C ASP A 294 -0.45 -37.08 6.06
N GLY A 295 0.51 -36.17 6.14
CA GLY A 295 1.17 -35.56 4.97
C GLY A 295 0.34 -34.46 4.29
N THR A 296 -0.83 -34.12 4.82
CA THR A 296 -1.61 -32.95 4.35
C THR A 296 -1.15 -31.65 5.03
N TRP A 297 -1.63 -30.52 4.54
CA TRP A 297 -1.26 -29.19 5.01
C TRP A 297 -2.50 -28.44 5.53
N SER A 298 -2.37 -27.85 6.72
CA SER A 298 -3.40 -27.00 7.31
C SER A 298 -3.59 -25.69 6.55
N ASP A 299 -4.56 -24.88 7.00
CA ASP A 299 -4.77 -23.52 6.50
C ASP A 299 -4.86 -23.47 4.96
N ALA A 300 -5.71 -24.34 4.39
CA ALA A 300 -5.97 -24.36 2.94
C ALA A 300 -6.83 -23.14 2.53
N ARG A 301 -6.30 -21.92 2.78
CA ARG A 301 -7.00 -20.64 2.66
C ARG A 301 -6.07 -19.49 2.28
N ALA A 302 -6.64 -18.37 1.89
CA ALA A 302 -5.91 -17.12 1.88
C ALA A 302 -5.68 -16.62 3.32
N MET A 303 -4.80 -15.64 3.49
CA MET A 303 -4.61 -14.98 4.79
C MET A 303 -5.92 -14.40 5.32
N THR A 304 -6.13 -14.42 6.63
CA THR A 304 -7.22 -13.69 7.29
C THR A 304 -6.97 -12.19 7.21
N LEU A 305 -7.98 -11.36 7.49
CA LEU A 305 -7.79 -9.91 7.53
C LEU A 305 -6.81 -9.51 8.65
N ARG A 306 -6.86 -10.19 9.80
CA ARG A 306 -5.90 -9.99 10.91
C ARG A 306 -4.46 -10.19 10.45
N GLU A 307 -4.19 -11.27 9.73
CA GLU A 307 -2.85 -11.56 9.18
C GLU A 307 -2.43 -10.51 8.15
N VAL A 308 -3.36 -10.06 7.28
CA VAL A 308 -3.08 -8.99 6.30
C VAL A 308 -2.76 -7.66 6.99
N ILE A 309 -3.47 -7.30 8.06
CA ILE A 309 -3.22 -6.11 8.90
C ILE A 309 -1.80 -6.17 9.47
N ILE A 310 -1.41 -7.29 10.07
CA ILE A 310 -0.09 -7.48 10.68
C ILE A 310 1.02 -7.34 9.63
N VAL A 311 0.92 -8.09 8.52
CA VAL A 311 1.98 -8.07 7.49
C VAL A 311 2.03 -6.76 6.71
N SER A 312 1.02 -5.92 6.83
CA SER A 312 0.99 -4.58 6.26
C SER A 312 1.41 -3.49 7.26
N SER A 313 1.88 -3.88 8.45
CA SER A 313 2.31 -2.99 9.54
C SER A 313 1.22 -2.04 10.05
N LEU A 314 -0.05 -2.41 9.94
CA LEU A 314 -1.16 -1.67 10.53
C LEU A 314 -1.29 -2.00 12.03
N PRO A 315 -1.77 -1.07 12.85
CA PRO A 315 -1.98 -1.32 14.28
C PRO A 315 -3.09 -2.38 14.51
N LEU A 316 -2.98 -3.11 15.61
CA LEU A 316 -3.91 -4.20 15.91
C LEU A 316 -5.28 -3.71 16.40
N ASP A 317 -5.39 -2.46 16.76
CA ASP A 317 -6.58 -1.70 17.11
C ASP A 317 -7.00 -0.70 16.03
N TRP A 318 -6.58 -0.94 14.80
CA TRP A 318 -6.91 -0.08 13.66
C TRP A 318 -8.41 0.22 13.58
N GLY A 319 -8.79 1.48 13.44
CA GLY A 319 -10.14 2.05 13.62
C GLY A 319 -11.24 1.56 12.68
N ILE A 320 -11.16 0.32 12.16
CA ILE A 320 -12.20 -0.32 11.37
C ILE A 320 -13.17 -1.10 12.28
N PRO A 321 -14.42 -1.39 11.83
CA PRO A 321 -15.39 -2.15 12.65
C PRO A 321 -14.85 -3.50 13.10
N ALA A 322 -15.14 -3.88 14.36
CA ALA A 322 -14.73 -5.17 14.92
C ALA A 322 -15.33 -6.36 14.15
N THR A 323 -16.55 -6.21 13.65
CA THR A 323 -17.24 -7.20 12.82
C THR A 323 -17.47 -6.64 11.44
N LEU A 324 -17.11 -7.42 10.42
CA LEU A 324 -17.24 -7.08 9.02
C LEU A 324 -18.02 -8.17 8.27
N THR A 325 -18.89 -7.77 7.37
CA THR A 325 -19.43 -8.65 6.33
C THR A 325 -18.34 -9.08 5.37
N ASP A 326 -18.58 -10.12 4.57
CA ASP A 326 -17.62 -10.55 3.53
C ASP A 326 -17.33 -9.45 2.50
N LYS A 327 -18.30 -8.59 2.22
CA LYS A 327 -18.12 -7.46 1.29
C LYS A 327 -17.18 -6.41 1.90
N GLU A 328 -17.40 -6.05 3.14
CA GLU A 328 -16.56 -5.08 3.87
C GLU A 328 -15.14 -5.61 4.10
N ASP A 329 -14.99 -6.90 4.49
CA ASP A 329 -13.68 -7.56 4.61
C ASP A 329 -12.89 -7.45 3.30
N LYS A 330 -13.52 -7.76 2.15
CA LYS A 330 -12.88 -7.64 0.83
C LYS A 330 -12.54 -6.21 0.48
N PHE A 331 -13.38 -5.24 0.86
CA PHE A 331 -13.13 -3.83 0.60
C PHE A 331 -11.96 -3.30 1.44
N VAL A 332 -11.90 -3.64 2.72
CA VAL A 332 -10.77 -3.29 3.60
C VAL A 332 -9.45 -3.88 3.06
N ARG A 333 -9.47 -5.12 2.58
CA ARG A 333 -8.31 -5.75 1.94
C ARG A 333 -7.88 -5.05 0.66
N LEU A 334 -8.83 -4.52 -0.11
CA LEU A 334 -8.55 -3.71 -1.29
C LEU A 334 -7.81 -2.43 -0.88
N LEU A 335 -8.31 -1.70 0.13
CA LEU A 335 -7.67 -0.48 0.65
C LEU A 335 -6.22 -0.74 1.08
N ILE A 336 -6.01 -1.82 1.85
CA ILE A 336 -4.66 -2.23 2.28
C ILE A 336 -3.78 -2.60 1.07
N GLY A 337 -4.35 -3.31 0.10
CA GLY A 337 -3.63 -3.77 -1.09
C GLY A 337 -3.17 -2.65 -2.03
N GLU A 338 -3.87 -1.52 -2.04
CA GLU A 338 -3.50 -0.34 -2.83
C GLU A 338 -2.41 0.50 -2.15
N SER A 339 -2.41 0.55 -0.83
CA SER A 339 -1.62 1.51 -0.05
C SER A 339 -0.15 1.09 0.13
N ILE A 340 0.69 2.07 0.44
CA ILE A 340 2.02 1.83 1.01
C ILE A 340 1.88 1.41 2.48
N PRO A 341 2.68 0.46 3.01
CA PRO A 341 2.67 0.14 4.42
C PRO A 341 3.01 1.36 5.29
N PRO A 342 2.21 1.68 6.32
CA PRO A 342 2.36 2.92 7.08
C PRO A 342 3.69 3.02 7.84
N LEU A 343 4.27 1.90 8.27
CA LEU A 343 5.58 1.91 8.90
C LEU A 343 6.69 2.38 7.93
N LEU A 344 6.60 2.02 6.65
CA LEU A 344 7.56 2.51 5.65
C LEU A 344 7.42 4.01 5.44
N SER A 345 6.19 4.53 5.30
CA SER A 345 5.93 5.97 5.18
C SER A 345 6.45 6.73 6.40
N LYS A 346 6.15 6.24 7.61
CA LYS A 346 6.66 6.80 8.87
C LYS A 346 8.18 6.91 8.85
N LYS A 347 8.89 5.81 8.58
CA LYS A 347 10.36 5.78 8.60
C LYS A 347 11.01 6.74 7.60
N ILE A 348 10.38 6.95 6.43
CA ILE A 348 10.90 7.89 5.44
C ILE A 348 10.69 9.34 5.90
N ILE A 349 9.49 9.66 6.36
CA ILE A 349 9.12 11.04 6.71
C ILE A 349 9.75 11.46 8.04
N GLU A 350 9.87 10.55 9.00
CA GLU A 350 10.54 10.78 10.29
C GLU A 350 12.00 11.29 10.12
N GLN A 351 12.67 10.95 9.02
CA GLN A 351 14.01 11.46 8.74
C GLN A 351 14.06 12.97 8.57
N ILE A 352 12.95 13.62 8.16
CA ILE A 352 12.87 15.09 8.12
C ILE A 352 13.03 15.65 9.53
N LEU A 353 12.34 15.06 10.50
CA LEU A 353 12.34 15.51 11.88
C LEU A 353 13.72 15.31 12.53
N ILE A 354 14.31 14.14 12.31
CA ILE A 354 15.63 13.79 12.85
C ILE A 354 16.71 14.72 12.28
N ALA A 355 16.73 14.93 10.96
CA ALA A 355 17.78 15.67 10.29
C ALA A 355 17.71 17.19 10.49
N ASN A 356 16.53 17.73 10.82
CA ASN A 356 16.35 19.17 11.02
C ASN A 356 16.17 19.55 12.50
N GLU A 357 16.64 18.71 13.43
CA GLU A 357 16.65 18.95 14.88
C GLU A 357 15.27 19.28 15.47
N VAL A 358 14.23 18.64 14.92
CA VAL A 358 12.88 18.79 15.48
C VAL A 358 12.76 17.96 16.74
N ASN A 359 12.61 18.61 17.87
CA ASN A 359 12.49 17.97 19.17
C ASN A 359 11.05 17.48 19.39
N TYR A 360 10.82 16.17 19.31
CA TYR A 360 9.50 15.54 19.47
C TYR A 360 8.85 15.82 20.83
N GLU A 361 9.65 16.02 21.90
CA GLU A 361 9.15 16.26 23.26
C GLU A 361 8.49 17.64 23.44
N LYS A 362 8.61 18.52 22.44
CA LYS A 362 8.06 19.89 22.46
C LYS A 362 6.87 20.10 21.51
N LEU A 363 6.46 19.06 20.78
CA LEU A 363 5.29 19.07 19.89
C LEU A 363 4.05 18.51 20.58
#